data_d860d294a63965808592eb375b24839e
#
_entry.id   d860d294a63965808592eb375b24839e
#
_cell.length_a   1.000
_cell.length_b   1.000
_cell.length_c   1.000
_cell.angle_alpha   90.00
_cell.angle_beta   90.00
_cell.angle_gamma   90.00
#
_symmetry.space_group_name_H-M   'P 1'
#
loop_
_entity.id
_entity.type
_entity.pdbx_description
1 polymer ?
#
loop_
_entity_poly.entity_id
_entity_poly.type
_entity_poly.pdbx_seq_one_letter_code
_entity_poly.pdbx_strand_id
1 'polypeptide(L)'
;MSLFTPQDALVATMVTTSAADARMSSNELLSIDTMVRALPAFVGYDADRLAWVTRTVLDMLSEEDGLDAIIGMVREALPREFNETAYALACDVAASDGSVRLTELRWLEMLRHELGVGRLAAAAIERGARARHVRIPETMEEAAE
;
A
#
# COMPACT_ATOMS: atom_id res chain seq x y z
N MET A 1 16.88 3.47 -16.62
CA MET A 1 15.97 4.55 -16.20
C MET A 1 14.64 3.94 -15.78
N SER A 2 14.17 4.25 -14.57
CA SER A 2 12.90 3.70 -14.08
C SER A 2 11.71 4.41 -14.72
N LEU A 3 10.64 3.64 -15.04
CA LEU A 3 9.36 4.21 -15.48
C LEU A 3 8.66 4.95 -14.34
N PHE A 4 8.87 4.50 -13.10
CA PHE A 4 8.28 5.10 -11.91
C PHE A 4 9.21 6.12 -11.29
N THR A 5 8.64 7.22 -10.81
CA THR A 5 9.31 8.09 -9.84
C THR A 5 9.22 7.43 -8.46
N PRO A 6 9.99 7.88 -7.46
CA PRO A 6 9.82 7.38 -6.09
C PRO A 6 8.39 7.51 -5.58
N GLN A 7 7.69 8.61 -5.86
CA GLN A 7 6.29 8.78 -5.48
C GLN A 7 5.38 7.78 -6.20
N ASP A 8 5.64 7.51 -7.48
CA ASP A 8 4.91 6.47 -8.22
C ASP A 8 5.09 5.10 -7.57
N ALA A 9 6.30 4.79 -7.11
CA ALA A 9 6.59 3.52 -6.44
C ALA A 9 5.78 3.37 -5.15
N LEU A 10 5.61 4.44 -4.40
CA LEU A 10 4.76 4.43 -3.20
C LEU A 10 3.29 4.20 -3.56
N VAL A 11 2.81 4.88 -4.60
CA VAL A 11 1.44 4.66 -5.11
C VAL A 11 1.26 3.22 -5.57
N ALA A 12 2.21 2.70 -6.35
CA ALA A 12 2.15 1.32 -6.85
C ALA A 12 2.07 0.31 -5.69
N THR A 13 2.81 0.57 -4.62
CA THR A 13 2.78 -0.27 -3.42
C THR A 13 1.39 -0.27 -2.77
N MET A 14 0.77 0.90 -2.65
CA MET A 14 -0.58 1.01 -2.07
C MET A 14 -1.64 0.36 -2.96
N VAL A 15 -1.59 0.61 -4.26
CA VAL A 15 -2.53 0.03 -5.22
C VAL A 15 -2.43 -1.49 -5.22
N THR A 16 -1.21 -2.02 -5.23
CA THR A 16 -0.99 -3.46 -5.21
C THR A 16 -1.55 -4.09 -3.93
N THR A 17 -1.40 -3.40 -2.80
CA THR A 17 -1.96 -3.87 -1.53
C THR A 17 -3.48 -4.02 -1.61
N SER A 18 -4.17 -3.02 -2.15
CA SER A 18 -5.62 -3.05 -2.31
C SER A 18 -6.07 -4.08 -3.34
N ALA A 19 -5.32 -4.25 -4.41
CA ALA A 19 -5.72 -5.00 -5.59
C ALA A 19 -4.92 -6.30 -5.78
N ALA A 20 -4.39 -6.87 -4.69
CA ALA A 20 -3.58 -8.10 -4.77
C ALA A 20 -4.32 -9.27 -5.43
N ASP A 21 -5.64 -9.24 -5.46
CA ASP A 21 -6.50 -10.20 -6.17
C ASP A 21 -6.97 -9.69 -7.54
N ALA A 22 -6.30 -8.66 -8.08
CA ALA A 22 -6.61 -7.99 -9.35
C ALA A 22 -7.96 -7.24 -9.35
N ARG A 23 -8.48 -6.92 -8.18
CA ARG A 23 -9.73 -6.14 -8.01
C ARG A 23 -9.49 -4.93 -7.12
N MET A 24 -10.16 -3.85 -7.44
CA MET A 24 -10.08 -2.63 -6.65
C MET A 24 -11.42 -1.91 -6.63
N SER A 25 -11.96 -1.67 -5.44
CA SER A 25 -13.21 -0.96 -5.28
C SER A 25 -13.00 0.56 -5.35
N SER A 26 -14.09 1.29 -5.57
CA SER A 26 -14.06 2.77 -5.55
C SER A 26 -13.64 3.31 -4.18
N ASN A 27 -14.06 2.64 -3.10
CA ASN A 27 -13.68 3.04 -1.74
C ASN A 27 -12.19 2.87 -1.47
N GLU A 28 -11.60 1.78 -1.99
CA GLU A 28 -10.16 1.54 -1.87
C GLU A 28 -9.36 2.61 -2.61
N LEU A 29 -9.80 2.95 -3.83
CA LEU A 29 -9.17 4.00 -4.61
C LEU A 29 -9.26 5.36 -3.91
N LEU A 30 -10.42 5.67 -3.32
CA LEU A 30 -10.64 6.90 -2.55
C LEU A 30 -9.73 6.98 -1.33
N SER A 31 -9.52 5.86 -0.63
CA SER A 31 -8.60 5.81 0.51
C SER A 31 -7.17 6.14 0.09
N ILE A 32 -6.72 5.60 -1.02
CA ILE A 32 -5.39 5.88 -1.56
C ILE A 32 -5.28 7.35 -1.95
N ASP A 33 -6.27 7.89 -2.65
CA ASP A 33 -6.31 9.30 -3.04
C ASP A 33 -6.19 10.21 -1.82
N THR A 34 -6.90 9.87 -0.74
CA THR A 34 -6.85 10.65 0.51
C THR A 34 -5.44 10.66 1.11
N MET A 35 -4.77 9.50 1.14
CA MET A 35 -3.39 9.41 1.65
C MET A 35 -2.42 10.21 0.79
N VAL A 36 -2.57 10.14 -0.54
CA VAL A 36 -1.72 10.87 -1.49
C VAL A 36 -1.85 12.38 -1.31
N ARG A 37 -3.05 12.87 -1.02
CA ARG A 37 -3.28 14.31 -0.80
C ARG A 37 -2.76 14.80 0.55
N ALA A 38 -2.67 13.92 1.55
CA ALA A 38 -2.40 14.32 2.93
C ALA A 38 -0.95 14.14 3.38
N LEU A 39 -0.24 13.16 2.83
CA LEU A 39 1.08 12.79 3.35
C LEU A 39 2.23 13.60 2.74
N PRO A 40 3.24 13.94 3.56
CA PRO A 40 4.38 14.74 3.09
C PRO A 40 5.13 14.12 1.91
N ALA A 41 5.18 12.80 1.82
CA ALA A 41 5.87 12.11 0.74
C ALA A 41 5.31 12.46 -0.65
N PHE A 42 4.06 12.92 -0.71
CA PHE A 42 3.38 13.20 -1.97
C PHE A 42 3.23 14.69 -2.28
N VAL A 43 3.98 15.55 -1.58
CA VAL A 43 3.98 16.98 -1.90
C VAL A 43 4.39 17.17 -3.37
N GLY A 44 3.56 17.86 -4.14
CA GLY A 44 3.82 18.13 -5.56
C GLY A 44 3.47 16.99 -6.50
N TYR A 45 2.88 15.90 -6.00
CA TYR A 45 2.51 14.76 -6.85
C TYR A 45 1.27 15.10 -7.70
N ASP A 46 1.36 14.79 -9.00
CA ASP A 46 0.31 15.07 -9.97
C ASP A 46 -0.79 14.00 -9.91
N ALA A 47 -2.03 14.43 -9.79
CA ALA A 47 -3.20 13.54 -9.77
C ALA A 47 -3.29 12.66 -11.04
N ASP A 48 -2.84 13.17 -12.19
CA ASP A 48 -2.82 12.39 -13.43
C ASP A 48 -1.84 11.21 -13.33
N ARG A 49 -0.75 11.37 -12.58
CA ARG A 49 0.19 10.29 -12.31
C ARG A 49 -0.47 9.18 -11.49
N LEU A 50 -1.27 9.54 -10.49
CA LEU A 50 -2.00 8.58 -9.68
C LEU A 50 -2.88 7.66 -10.55
N ALA A 51 -3.64 8.24 -11.46
CA ALA A 51 -4.51 7.48 -12.37
C ALA A 51 -3.69 6.56 -13.28
N TRP A 52 -2.58 7.06 -13.81
CA TRP A 52 -1.71 6.29 -14.69
C TRP A 52 -1.06 5.12 -13.97
N VAL A 53 -0.52 5.34 -12.76
CA VAL A 53 0.11 4.28 -11.98
C VAL A 53 -0.92 3.21 -11.60
N THR A 54 -2.12 3.64 -11.19
CA THR A 54 -3.20 2.71 -10.84
C THR A 54 -3.52 1.79 -12.02
N ARG A 55 -3.71 2.36 -13.19
CA ARG A 55 -4.01 1.58 -14.40
C ARG A 55 -2.86 0.63 -14.76
N THR A 56 -1.63 1.14 -14.71
CA THR A 56 -0.44 0.36 -15.01
C THR A 56 -0.32 -0.84 -14.08
N VAL A 57 -0.51 -0.64 -12.78
CA VAL A 57 -0.44 -1.71 -11.78
C VAL A 57 -1.55 -2.74 -12.01
N LEU A 58 -2.78 -2.31 -12.25
CA LEU A 58 -3.90 -3.22 -12.51
C LEU A 58 -3.64 -4.07 -13.76
N ASP A 59 -3.10 -3.46 -14.81
CA ASP A 59 -2.73 -4.20 -16.03
C ASP A 59 -1.64 -5.23 -15.74
N MET A 60 -0.63 -4.87 -14.94
CA MET A 60 0.44 -5.80 -14.56
C MET A 60 -0.09 -6.95 -13.72
N LEU A 61 -1.03 -6.69 -12.82
CA LEU A 61 -1.62 -7.73 -11.96
C LEU A 61 -2.46 -8.75 -12.74
N SER A 62 -2.89 -8.42 -13.96
CA SER A 62 -3.58 -9.36 -14.82
C SER A 62 -2.64 -10.38 -15.47
N GLU A 63 -1.33 -10.14 -15.40
CA GLU A 63 -0.31 -11.04 -15.94
C GLU A 63 0.15 -12.03 -14.86
N GLU A 64 0.64 -13.20 -15.29
CA GLU A 64 1.07 -14.26 -14.38
C GLU A 64 2.19 -13.82 -13.43
N ASP A 65 3.17 -13.07 -13.95
CA ASP A 65 4.32 -12.59 -13.18
C ASP A 65 4.13 -11.15 -12.64
N GLY A 66 2.89 -10.69 -12.56
CA GLY A 66 2.58 -9.29 -12.25
C GLY A 66 3.16 -8.80 -10.93
N LEU A 67 3.01 -9.57 -9.86
CA LEU A 67 3.55 -9.17 -8.55
C LEU A 67 5.06 -9.04 -8.56
N ASP A 68 5.76 -9.98 -9.17
CA ASP A 68 7.22 -9.94 -9.26
C ASP A 68 7.69 -8.75 -10.09
N ALA A 69 6.99 -8.46 -11.19
CA ALA A 69 7.30 -7.30 -12.02
C ALA A 69 7.10 -5.98 -11.26
N ILE A 70 6.01 -5.87 -10.51
CA ILE A 70 5.71 -4.67 -9.72
C ILE A 70 6.78 -4.45 -8.66
N ILE A 71 7.14 -5.50 -7.90
CA ILE A 71 8.14 -5.36 -6.85
C ILE A 71 9.50 -4.96 -7.43
N GLY A 72 9.84 -5.48 -8.61
CA GLY A 72 11.05 -5.09 -9.33
C GLY A 72 11.06 -3.61 -9.68
N MET A 73 9.95 -3.09 -10.20
CA MET A 73 9.82 -1.67 -10.53
C MET A 73 9.88 -0.78 -9.28
N VAL A 74 9.26 -1.21 -8.20
CA VAL A 74 9.28 -0.48 -6.92
C VAL A 74 10.71 -0.40 -6.39
N ARG A 75 11.42 -1.52 -6.35
CA ARG A 75 12.80 -1.56 -5.86
C ARG A 75 13.73 -0.69 -6.69
N GLU A 76 13.54 -0.67 -8.00
CA GLU A 76 14.35 0.16 -8.91
C GLU A 76 14.11 1.66 -8.68
N ALA A 77 12.86 2.05 -8.45
CA ALA A 77 12.47 3.46 -8.35
C ALA A 77 12.61 4.05 -6.95
N LEU A 78 12.56 3.22 -5.90
CA LEU A 78 12.46 3.68 -4.52
C LEU A 78 13.83 3.69 -3.85
N PRO A 79 14.34 4.88 -3.41
CA PRO A 79 15.54 4.93 -2.59
C PRO A 79 15.34 4.17 -1.28
N ARG A 80 16.40 3.54 -0.78
CA ARG A 80 16.36 2.70 0.43
C ARG A 80 15.76 3.39 1.64
N GLU A 81 16.01 4.67 1.79
CA GLU A 81 15.52 5.48 2.91
C GLU A 81 13.99 5.55 2.98
N PHE A 82 13.30 5.20 1.88
CA PHE A 82 11.84 5.19 1.82
C PHE A 82 11.23 3.79 1.90
N ASN A 83 12.04 2.75 2.13
CA ASN A 83 11.54 1.38 2.20
C ASN A 83 10.54 1.19 3.34
N GLU A 84 10.83 1.77 4.50
CA GLU A 84 9.90 1.70 5.64
C GLU A 84 8.63 2.50 5.36
N THR A 85 8.74 3.64 4.68
CA THR A 85 7.57 4.43 4.26
C THR A 85 6.66 3.60 3.35
N ALA A 86 7.23 2.91 2.36
CA ALA A 86 6.45 2.06 1.46
C ALA A 86 5.71 0.98 2.23
N TYR A 87 6.39 0.32 3.15
CA TYR A 87 5.78 -0.73 3.95
C TYR A 87 4.68 -0.18 4.88
N ALA A 88 4.93 0.99 5.48
CA ALA A 88 3.95 1.65 6.35
C ALA A 88 2.67 2.01 5.58
N LEU A 89 2.81 2.55 4.38
CA LEU A 89 1.66 2.90 3.54
C LEU A 89 0.88 1.66 3.13
N ALA A 90 1.57 0.58 2.79
CA ALA A 90 0.92 -0.69 2.48
C ALA A 90 0.12 -1.22 3.68
N CYS A 91 0.70 -1.17 4.87
CA CYS A 91 0.02 -1.62 6.09
C CYS A 91 -1.20 -0.75 6.41
N ASP A 92 -1.10 0.56 6.22
CA ASP A 92 -2.24 1.47 6.42
C ASP A 92 -3.39 1.13 5.45
N VAL A 93 -3.07 0.88 4.19
CA VAL A 93 -4.07 0.49 3.19
C VAL A 93 -4.73 -0.83 3.60
N ALA A 94 -3.94 -1.82 3.97
CA ALA A 94 -4.47 -3.12 4.38
C ALA A 94 -5.37 -3.04 5.61
N ALA A 95 -5.03 -2.15 6.56
CA ALA A 95 -5.80 -1.99 7.80
C ALA A 95 -7.07 -1.16 7.61
N SER A 96 -7.14 -0.34 6.57
CA SER A 96 -8.20 0.67 6.41
C SER A 96 -9.59 0.06 6.16
N ASP A 97 -9.68 -1.12 5.57
CA ASP A 97 -10.97 -1.75 5.27
C ASP A 97 -11.46 -2.69 6.38
N GLY A 98 -10.68 -2.88 7.43
CA GLY A 98 -11.05 -3.68 8.61
C GLY A 98 -10.92 -5.19 8.44
N SER A 99 -10.61 -5.68 7.26
CA SER A 99 -10.38 -7.11 7.02
C SER A 99 -9.19 -7.30 6.09
N VAL A 100 -8.28 -8.22 6.46
CA VAL A 100 -7.10 -8.49 5.66
C VAL A 100 -7.22 -9.86 5.02
N ARG A 101 -7.22 -9.89 3.70
CA ARG A 101 -7.32 -11.12 2.91
C ARG A 101 -5.97 -11.84 2.86
N LEU A 102 -6.01 -13.14 2.61
CA LEU A 102 -4.79 -13.94 2.51
C LEU A 102 -3.85 -13.43 1.41
N THR A 103 -4.39 -12.99 0.28
CA THR A 103 -3.61 -12.41 -0.82
C THR A 103 -2.87 -11.14 -0.38
N GLU A 104 -3.52 -10.30 0.43
CA GLU A 104 -2.89 -9.10 0.99
C GLU A 104 -1.76 -9.46 1.95
N LEU A 105 -1.98 -10.46 2.83
CA LEU A 105 -0.95 -10.89 3.78
C LEU A 105 0.29 -11.42 3.06
N ARG A 106 0.10 -12.20 2.00
CA ARG A 106 1.21 -12.71 1.19
C ARG A 106 1.98 -11.60 0.50
N TRP A 107 1.26 -10.62 -0.03
CA TRP A 107 1.88 -9.44 -0.65
C TRP A 107 2.68 -8.65 0.38
N LEU A 108 2.12 -8.38 1.54
CA LEU A 108 2.80 -7.63 2.60
C LEU A 108 4.08 -8.35 3.06
N GLU A 109 4.03 -9.67 3.20
CA GLU A 109 5.19 -10.46 3.57
C GLU A 109 6.28 -10.38 2.51
N MET A 110 5.92 -10.52 1.24
CA MET A 110 6.83 -10.39 0.11
C MET A 110 7.45 -9.00 0.07
N LEU A 111 6.62 -7.96 0.22
CA LEU A 111 7.07 -6.57 0.21
C LEU A 111 8.07 -6.30 1.33
N ARG A 112 7.77 -6.74 2.55
CA ARG A 112 8.65 -6.58 3.70
C ARG A 112 10.02 -7.22 3.44
N HIS A 113 10.01 -8.43 2.91
CA HIS A 113 11.23 -9.18 2.61
C HIS A 113 12.03 -8.50 1.49
N GLU A 114 11.39 -8.18 0.40
CA GLU A 114 12.04 -7.60 -0.79
C GLU A 114 12.60 -6.19 -0.54
N LEU A 115 11.94 -5.42 0.30
CA LEU A 115 12.43 -4.09 0.67
C LEU A 115 13.40 -4.13 1.87
N GLY A 116 13.63 -5.29 2.44
CA GLY A 116 14.57 -5.43 3.55
C GLY A 116 14.15 -4.71 4.82
N VAL A 117 12.85 -4.61 5.08
CA VAL A 117 12.34 -4.00 6.32
C VAL A 117 12.57 -4.99 7.47
N GLY A 118 13.37 -4.59 8.46
CA GLY A 118 13.72 -5.44 9.58
C GLY A 118 12.55 -5.80 10.48
N ARG A 119 12.72 -6.85 11.27
CA ARG A 119 11.66 -7.39 12.14
C ARG A 119 11.07 -6.36 13.10
N LEU A 120 11.94 -5.61 13.77
CA LEU A 120 11.50 -4.62 14.77
C LEU A 120 10.73 -3.48 14.11
N ALA A 121 11.28 -2.93 13.03
CA ALA A 121 10.62 -1.87 12.27
C ALA A 121 9.28 -2.35 11.73
N ALA A 122 9.23 -3.56 11.14
CA ALA A 122 8.00 -4.12 10.61
C ALA A 122 6.93 -4.28 11.70
N ALA A 123 7.31 -4.82 12.86
CA ALA A 123 6.37 -5.00 13.97
C ALA A 123 5.81 -3.66 14.46
N ALA A 124 6.67 -2.64 14.57
CA ALA A 124 6.26 -1.30 14.99
C ALA A 124 5.29 -0.67 13.98
N ILE A 125 5.60 -0.81 12.69
CA ILE A 125 4.77 -0.29 11.60
C ILE A 125 3.39 -0.96 11.59
N GLU A 126 3.36 -2.28 11.69
CA GLU A 126 2.12 -3.07 11.72
C GLU A 126 1.25 -2.70 12.93
N ARG A 127 1.87 -2.55 14.08
CA ARG A 127 1.18 -2.15 15.30
C ARG A 127 0.59 -0.75 15.18
N GLY A 128 1.36 0.19 14.63
CA GLY A 128 0.91 1.55 14.39
C GLY A 128 -0.25 1.60 13.40
N ALA A 129 -0.17 0.83 12.33
CA ALA A 129 -1.26 0.76 11.35
C ALA A 129 -2.55 0.26 11.99
N ARG A 130 -2.49 -0.82 12.75
CA ARG A 130 -3.67 -1.33 13.46
C ARG A 130 -4.24 -0.30 14.42
N ALA A 131 -3.38 0.38 15.17
CA ALA A 131 -3.82 1.38 16.15
C ALA A 131 -4.54 2.56 15.50
N ARG A 132 -4.08 3.00 14.32
CA ARG A 132 -4.69 4.12 13.60
C ARG A 132 -6.05 3.78 12.98
N HIS A 133 -6.31 2.50 12.71
CA HIS A 133 -7.49 2.08 11.96
C HIS A 133 -8.53 1.35 12.82
N VAL A 134 -8.39 1.42 14.14
CA VAL A 134 -9.42 0.94 15.04
C VAL A 134 -10.64 1.84 14.93
N ARG A 135 -11.80 1.22 14.76
CA ARG A 135 -13.07 1.97 14.70
C ARG A 135 -13.64 2.10 16.11
N ILE A 136 -14.11 3.31 16.42
CA ILE A 136 -14.81 3.54 17.69
C ILE A 136 -16.26 3.08 17.51
N PRO A 137 -16.76 2.17 18.38
CA PRO A 137 -18.13 1.70 18.28
C PRO A 137 -19.14 2.84 18.44
N GLU A 138 -20.27 2.77 17.74
CA GLU A 138 -21.34 3.76 17.86
C GLU A 138 -22.00 3.68 19.24
N THR A 139 -22.09 2.48 19.84
CA THR A 139 -22.67 2.26 21.15
C THR A 139 -21.77 1.38 22.00
N MET A 140 -21.95 1.44 23.32
CA MET A 140 -21.21 0.58 24.26
C MET A 140 -21.59 -0.89 24.11
N GLU A 141 -22.77 -1.19 23.57
CA GLU A 141 -23.19 -2.57 23.29
C GLU A 141 -22.32 -3.18 22.16
N GLU A 142 -22.03 -2.39 21.13
CA GLU A 142 -21.10 -2.82 20.07
C GLU A 142 -19.70 -3.08 20.61
N ALA A 143 -19.25 -2.26 21.56
CA ALA A 143 -17.93 -2.40 22.17
C ALA A 143 -17.83 -3.68 23.01
N ALA A 144 -18.97 -4.17 23.56
CA ALA A 144 -19.01 -5.37 24.39
C ALA A 144 -19.01 -6.68 23.58
N GLU A 145 -19.31 -6.62 22.30
CA GLU A 145 -19.28 -7.76 21.39
C GLU A 145 -17.87 -7.99 20.83
#